data_b37d8d1c32cd11bd9b40c49f2b2621d7
#
_entry.id   b37d8d1c32cd11bd9b40c49f2b2621d7
#
_cell.length_a   1.000
_cell.length_b   1.000
_cell.length_c   1.000
_cell.angle_alpha   90.00
_cell.angle_beta   90.00
_cell.angle_gamma   90.00
#
_symmetry.space_group_name_H-M   'P 1'
#
loop_
_entity.id
_entity.type
_entity.pdbx_description
1 polymer ?
#
loop_
_entity_poly.entity_id
_entity_poly.type
_entity_poly.pdbx_seq_one_letter_code
_entity_poly.pdbx_strand_id
1 'polypeptide(L)'
;MINAVWTVPTTIKAYSWWDILKFGTLPYTAYPDSLLVVNAKSWANLPQDLKEVVLKKVVSRIEKDSTDYVLDDAKANLDEFVKQKGGTVVTLSPADIKALKEICVEKVYPPLVSKYDPAFWSSVAKQQGLKK
;
A
#
# COMPACT_ATOMS: atom_id res chain seq x y z
N MET A 1 -8.87 -19.60 -13.96
CA MET A 1 -9.89 -18.78 -13.25
C MET A 1 -9.22 -18.22 -12.00
N ILE A 2 -9.36 -16.94 -11.70
CA ILE A 2 -8.80 -16.32 -10.49
C ILE A 2 -9.87 -16.36 -9.40
N ASN A 3 -9.56 -16.93 -8.24
CA ASN A 3 -10.51 -17.07 -7.14
C ASN A 3 -10.30 -16.03 -6.02
N ALA A 4 -9.19 -15.31 -6.06
CA ALA A 4 -8.86 -14.25 -5.12
C ALA A 4 -7.99 -13.19 -5.80
N VAL A 5 -8.05 -11.96 -5.29
CA VAL A 5 -7.20 -10.85 -5.71
C VAL A 5 -6.65 -10.15 -4.48
N TRP A 6 -5.38 -9.79 -4.53
CA TRP A 6 -4.76 -8.93 -3.55
C TRP A 6 -4.72 -7.51 -4.12
N THR A 7 -5.41 -6.58 -3.44
CA THR A 7 -5.56 -5.20 -3.90
C THR A 7 -6.02 -4.28 -2.77
N VAL A 8 -6.19 -3.00 -3.08
CA VAL A 8 -6.72 -2.00 -2.14
C VAL A 8 -8.22 -1.75 -2.39
N PRO A 9 -9.00 -1.33 -1.38
CA PRO A 9 -10.44 -1.08 -1.50
C PRO A 9 -10.81 -0.12 -2.63
N THR A 10 -10.01 0.93 -2.85
CA THR A 10 -10.20 1.90 -3.92
C THR A 10 -10.19 1.26 -5.31
N THR A 11 -9.30 0.29 -5.54
CA THR A 11 -9.24 -0.46 -6.81
C THR A 11 -10.49 -1.31 -7.01
N ILE A 12 -10.96 -1.97 -5.96
CA ILE A 12 -12.19 -2.78 -6.00
C ILE A 12 -13.37 -1.91 -6.44
N LYS A 13 -13.48 -0.71 -5.89
CA LYS A 13 -14.50 0.27 -6.27
C LYS A 13 -14.35 0.74 -7.70
N ALA A 14 -13.15 1.21 -8.07
CA ALA A 14 -12.87 1.80 -9.37
C ALA A 14 -13.20 0.86 -10.55
N TYR A 15 -13.02 -0.45 -10.35
CA TYR A 15 -13.32 -1.47 -11.35
C TYR A 15 -14.64 -2.25 -11.10
N SER A 16 -15.45 -1.82 -10.14
CA SER A 16 -16.71 -2.45 -9.76
C SER A 16 -16.58 -3.94 -9.41
N TRP A 17 -15.41 -4.35 -8.88
CA TRP A 17 -15.16 -5.75 -8.53
C TRP A 17 -15.99 -6.24 -7.35
N TRP A 18 -16.53 -5.35 -6.53
CA TRP A 18 -17.45 -5.71 -5.46
C TRP A 18 -18.78 -6.35 -5.93
N ASP A 19 -19.12 -6.23 -7.20
CA ASP A 19 -20.26 -6.95 -7.75
C ASP A 19 -19.99 -8.47 -7.84
N ILE A 20 -18.70 -8.85 -7.89
CA ILE A 20 -18.23 -10.23 -7.99
C ILE A 20 -17.63 -10.69 -6.65
N LEU A 21 -16.81 -9.87 -6.02
CA LEU A 21 -16.17 -10.18 -4.74
C LEU A 21 -17.19 -10.11 -3.60
N LYS A 22 -17.20 -11.12 -2.74
CA LYS A 22 -18.12 -11.20 -1.60
C LYS A 22 -17.42 -11.15 -0.26
N PHE A 23 -16.11 -11.39 -0.25
CA PHE A 23 -15.32 -11.41 0.97
C PHE A 23 -14.10 -10.49 0.86
N GLY A 24 -13.82 -9.75 1.92
CA GLY A 24 -12.59 -9.02 2.13
C GLY A 24 -11.89 -9.48 3.41
N THR A 25 -10.57 -9.45 3.45
CA THR A 25 -9.80 -9.92 4.62
C THR A 25 -9.01 -8.76 5.23
N LEU A 26 -9.07 -8.64 6.55
CA LEU A 26 -8.30 -7.70 7.36
C LEU A 26 -7.39 -8.46 8.34
N PRO A 27 -6.29 -7.86 8.82
CA PRO A 27 -5.80 -6.51 8.53
C PRO A 27 -5.22 -6.38 7.13
N TYR A 28 -4.93 -5.15 6.71
CA TYR A 28 -4.17 -4.91 5.51
C TYR A 28 -2.79 -5.57 5.62
N THR A 29 -2.43 -6.34 4.60
CA THR A 29 -1.17 -7.12 4.58
C THR A 29 -0.03 -6.38 3.89
N ALA A 30 -0.31 -5.26 3.24
CA ALA A 30 0.67 -4.34 2.70
C ALA A 30 0.13 -2.91 2.61
N TYR A 31 1.07 -1.99 2.55
CA TYR A 31 0.83 -0.56 2.36
C TYR A 31 1.61 -0.15 1.11
N PRO A 32 0.96 -0.15 -0.07
CA PRO A 32 1.64 0.23 -1.31
C PRO A 32 1.98 1.71 -1.27
N ASP A 33 3.22 2.02 -1.62
CA ASP A 33 3.68 3.39 -1.77
C ASP A 33 3.29 3.94 -3.14
N SER A 34 2.98 5.23 -3.17
CA SER A 34 2.78 5.98 -4.41
C SER A 34 3.94 6.92 -4.65
N LEU A 35 4.44 6.94 -5.88
CA LEU A 35 5.55 7.80 -6.27
C LEU A 35 5.06 8.86 -7.26
N LEU A 36 5.37 10.12 -6.97
CA LEU A 36 5.27 11.19 -7.96
C LEU A 36 6.58 11.27 -8.72
N VAL A 37 6.53 10.97 -10.01
CA VAL A 37 7.72 10.99 -10.88
C VAL A 37 7.56 12.02 -11.99
N VAL A 38 8.65 12.64 -12.40
CA VAL A 38 8.71 13.56 -13.52
C VAL A 38 9.84 13.17 -14.46
N ASN A 39 9.63 13.34 -15.74
CA ASN A 39 10.68 13.12 -16.72
C ASN A 39 11.84 14.11 -16.50
N ALA A 40 13.07 13.60 -16.42
CA ALA A 40 14.25 14.41 -16.12
C ALA A 40 14.48 15.59 -17.09
N LYS A 41 14.24 15.38 -18.39
CA LYS A 41 14.36 16.43 -19.40
C LYS A 41 13.30 17.50 -19.23
N SER A 42 12.06 17.10 -18.95
CA SER A 42 10.98 18.06 -18.68
C SER A 42 11.27 18.87 -17.43
N TRP A 43 11.77 18.20 -16.38
CA TRP A 43 12.19 18.88 -15.15
C TRP A 43 13.34 19.86 -15.39
N ALA A 44 14.38 19.46 -16.16
CA ALA A 44 15.51 20.33 -16.46
C ALA A 44 15.08 21.60 -17.19
N ASN A 45 14.12 21.51 -18.10
CA ASN A 45 13.60 22.63 -18.89
C ASN A 45 12.63 23.55 -18.12
N LEU A 46 12.19 23.16 -16.94
CA LEU A 46 11.30 23.99 -16.14
C LEU A 46 12.07 25.18 -15.56
N PRO A 47 11.55 26.42 -15.62
CA PRO A 47 12.11 27.59 -14.95
C PRO A 47 12.33 27.36 -13.44
N GLN A 48 13.35 27.99 -12.84
CA GLN A 48 13.72 27.73 -11.48
C GLN A 48 12.63 28.14 -10.47
N ASP A 49 11.94 29.25 -10.70
CA ASP A 49 10.82 29.71 -9.89
C ASP A 49 9.67 28.70 -9.88
N LEU A 50 9.36 28.08 -11.03
CA LEU A 50 8.35 27.04 -11.11
C LEU A 50 8.79 25.73 -10.43
N LYS A 51 10.09 25.35 -10.53
CA LYS A 51 10.63 24.22 -9.75
C LYS A 51 10.43 24.43 -8.25
N GLU A 52 10.68 25.62 -7.75
CA GLU A 52 10.48 25.95 -6.34
C GLU A 52 9.01 25.88 -5.93
N VAL A 53 8.11 26.37 -6.75
CA VAL A 53 6.65 26.25 -6.50
C VAL A 53 6.25 24.77 -6.43
N VAL A 54 6.68 23.96 -7.39
CA VAL A 54 6.39 22.52 -7.40
C VAL A 54 6.90 21.86 -6.13
N LEU A 55 8.17 22.04 -5.78
CA LEU A 55 8.77 21.37 -4.60
C LEU A 55 8.17 21.87 -3.28
N LYS A 56 8.05 23.20 -3.11
CA LYS A 56 7.66 23.76 -1.81
C LYS A 56 6.13 23.78 -1.58
N LYS A 57 5.33 23.85 -2.63
CA LYS A 57 3.87 23.99 -2.50
C LYS A 57 3.13 22.75 -2.98
N VAL A 58 3.47 22.23 -4.16
CA VAL A 58 2.71 21.11 -4.75
C VAL A 58 3.09 19.81 -4.07
N VAL A 59 4.38 19.48 -4.00
CA VAL A 59 4.85 18.21 -3.40
C VAL A 59 4.45 18.15 -1.94
N SER A 60 4.76 19.20 -1.14
CA SER A 60 4.41 19.22 0.28
C SER A 60 2.91 19.12 0.54
N ARG A 61 2.09 19.66 -0.37
CA ARG A 61 0.63 19.56 -0.27
C ARG A 61 0.17 18.13 -0.59
N ILE A 62 0.70 17.52 -1.64
CA ILE A 62 0.39 16.15 -2.01
C ILE A 62 0.81 15.18 -0.90
N GLU A 63 2.02 15.32 -0.35
CA GLU A 63 2.50 14.48 0.75
C GLU A 63 1.59 14.55 1.97
N LYS A 64 1.17 15.73 2.35
CA LYS A 64 0.29 15.94 3.50
C LYS A 64 -1.11 15.38 3.26
N ASP A 65 -1.73 15.77 2.16
CA ASP A 65 -3.15 15.47 1.93
C ASP A 65 -3.36 14.03 1.45
N SER A 66 -2.36 13.41 0.77
CA SER A 66 -2.52 12.08 0.19
C SER A 66 -2.63 10.99 1.24
N THR A 67 -1.89 11.08 2.34
CA THR A 67 -1.92 10.06 3.40
C THR A 67 -3.30 10.01 4.05
N ASP A 68 -3.82 11.15 4.46
CA ASP A 68 -5.14 11.26 5.10
C ASP A 68 -6.24 10.83 4.11
N TYR A 69 -6.17 11.32 2.87
CA TYR A 69 -7.12 10.96 1.83
C TYR A 69 -7.15 9.44 1.55
N VAL A 70 -5.99 8.80 1.42
CA VAL A 70 -5.92 7.34 1.11
C VAL A 70 -6.49 6.51 2.26
N LEU A 71 -6.23 6.87 3.51
CA LEU A 71 -6.76 6.14 4.66
C LEU A 71 -8.27 6.31 4.79
N ASP A 72 -8.76 7.53 4.64
CA ASP A 72 -10.20 7.83 4.71
C ASP A 72 -10.96 7.19 3.54
N ASP A 73 -10.42 7.26 2.33
CA ASP A 73 -11.00 6.63 1.14
C ASP A 73 -11.04 5.09 1.26
N ALA A 74 -9.97 4.48 1.75
CA ALA A 74 -9.94 3.04 1.98
C ALA A 74 -11.00 2.60 2.98
N LYS A 75 -11.17 3.34 4.06
CA LYS A 75 -12.20 3.08 5.07
C LYS A 75 -13.61 3.28 4.50
N ALA A 76 -13.85 4.39 3.81
CA ALA A 76 -15.15 4.69 3.20
C ALA A 76 -15.54 3.61 2.17
N ASN A 77 -14.59 3.18 1.33
CA ASN A 77 -14.84 2.14 0.35
C ASN A 77 -15.10 0.76 0.99
N LEU A 78 -14.42 0.44 2.08
CA LEU A 78 -14.69 -0.79 2.82
C LEU A 78 -16.09 -0.75 3.48
N ASP A 79 -16.47 0.38 4.05
CA ASP A 79 -17.79 0.61 4.62
C ASP A 79 -18.90 0.47 3.56
N GLU A 80 -18.68 1.03 2.38
CA GLU A 80 -19.60 0.91 1.24
C GLU A 80 -19.73 -0.55 0.78
N PHE A 81 -18.60 -1.27 0.68
CA PHE A 81 -18.59 -2.70 0.35
C PHE A 81 -19.48 -3.51 1.30
N VAL A 82 -19.35 -3.28 2.60
CA VAL A 82 -20.14 -4.00 3.61
C VAL A 82 -21.62 -3.57 3.58
N LYS A 83 -21.86 -2.25 3.67
CA LYS A 83 -23.22 -1.73 3.92
C LYS A 83 -24.11 -1.70 2.69
N GLN A 84 -23.53 -1.48 1.51
CA GLN A 84 -24.30 -1.27 0.29
C GLN A 84 -24.18 -2.44 -0.70
N LYS A 85 -23.05 -3.14 -0.71
CA LYS A 85 -22.81 -4.24 -1.64
C LYS A 85 -22.95 -5.63 -1.01
N GLY A 86 -23.27 -5.69 0.28
CA GLY A 86 -23.46 -6.94 1.00
C GLY A 86 -22.20 -7.77 1.16
N GLY A 87 -21.03 -7.14 1.09
CA GLY A 87 -19.75 -7.79 1.30
C GLY A 87 -19.53 -8.18 2.76
N THR A 88 -18.76 -9.21 2.98
CA THR A 88 -18.37 -9.68 4.30
C THR A 88 -16.89 -9.42 4.53
N VAL A 89 -16.53 -8.80 5.64
CA VAL A 89 -15.14 -8.62 6.05
C VAL A 89 -14.77 -9.67 7.09
N VAL A 90 -13.74 -10.45 6.76
CA VAL A 90 -13.15 -11.44 7.65
C VAL A 90 -11.91 -10.85 8.30
N THR A 91 -11.90 -10.78 9.63
CA THR A 91 -10.72 -10.35 10.38
C THR A 91 -9.92 -11.58 10.79
N LEU A 92 -8.65 -11.61 10.41
CA LEU A 92 -7.75 -12.69 10.78
C LEU A 92 -7.50 -12.69 12.29
N SER A 93 -7.43 -13.89 12.85
CA SER A 93 -7.06 -14.04 14.26
C SER A 93 -5.58 -13.67 14.50
N PRO A 94 -5.18 -13.35 15.74
CA PRO A 94 -3.76 -13.15 16.06
C PRO A 94 -2.87 -14.36 15.71
N ALA A 95 -3.42 -15.57 15.79
CA ALA A 95 -2.71 -16.80 15.41
C ALA A 95 -2.47 -16.87 13.89
N ASP A 96 -3.47 -16.52 13.08
CA ASP A 96 -3.33 -16.47 11.61
C ASP A 96 -2.32 -15.40 11.18
N ILE A 97 -2.36 -14.21 11.80
CA ILE A 97 -1.40 -13.13 11.54
C ILE A 97 0.02 -13.59 11.88
N LYS A 98 0.21 -14.30 12.99
CA LYS A 98 1.50 -14.86 13.38
C LYS A 98 1.98 -15.87 12.34
N ALA A 99 1.13 -16.82 11.95
CA ALA A 99 1.46 -17.81 10.93
C ALA A 99 1.86 -17.18 9.58
N LEU A 100 1.13 -16.14 9.13
CA LEU A 100 1.49 -15.39 7.92
C LEU A 100 2.86 -14.72 8.04
N LYS A 101 3.17 -14.11 9.18
CA LYS A 101 4.49 -13.51 9.43
C LYS A 101 5.61 -14.55 9.38
N GLU A 102 5.40 -15.72 9.97
CA GLU A 102 6.36 -16.83 9.94
C GLU A 102 6.63 -17.30 8.51
N ILE A 103 5.59 -17.47 7.69
CA ILE A 103 5.74 -17.79 6.26
C ILE A 103 6.53 -16.70 5.51
N CYS A 104 6.25 -15.42 5.77
CA CYS A 104 7.00 -14.32 5.16
C CYS A 104 8.48 -14.36 5.53
N VAL A 105 8.80 -14.59 6.80
CA VAL A 105 10.19 -14.66 7.29
C VAL A 105 10.93 -15.85 6.70
N GLU A 106 10.29 -17.02 6.61
CA GLU A 106 10.93 -18.25 6.13
C GLU A 106 11.04 -18.34 4.61
N LYS A 107 10.04 -17.87 3.88
CA LYS A 107 9.93 -18.16 2.44
C LYS A 107 9.97 -16.95 1.53
N VAL A 108 9.49 -15.79 1.99
CA VAL A 108 9.39 -14.59 1.16
C VAL A 108 10.64 -13.72 1.28
N TYR A 109 11.11 -13.48 2.49
CA TYR A 109 12.25 -12.58 2.70
C TYR A 109 13.60 -13.14 2.22
N PRO A 110 13.97 -14.41 2.43
CA PRO A 110 15.29 -14.88 2.04
C PRO A 110 15.66 -14.63 0.57
N PRO A 111 14.81 -14.90 -0.42
CA PRO A 111 15.13 -14.58 -1.81
C PRO A 111 15.15 -13.08 -2.14
N LEU A 112 14.58 -12.22 -1.27
CA LEU A 112 14.57 -10.78 -1.46
C LEU A 112 15.80 -10.11 -0.84
N VAL A 113 16.28 -10.60 0.30
CA VAL A 113 17.41 -10.01 1.05
C VAL A 113 18.63 -9.79 0.17
N SER A 114 18.96 -10.77 -0.68
CA SER A 114 20.12 -10.69 -1.58
C SER A 114 19.99 -9.64 -2.69
N LYS A 115 18.79 -9.08 -2.91
CA LYS A 115 18.53 -8.07 -3.94
C LYS A 115 18.62 -6.63 -3.42
N TYR A 116 18.75 -6.45 -2.12
CA TYR A 116 18.77 -5.14 -1.47
C TYR A 116 20.12 -4.88 -0.82
N ASP A 117 20.42 -3.60 -0.64
CA ASP A 117 21.56 -3.17 0.15
C ASP A 117 21.47 -3.73 1.58
N PRO A 118 22.55 -4.34 2.11
CA PRO A 118 22.54 -4.95 3.44
C PRO A 118 22.18 -3.98 4.58
N ALA A 119 22.60 -2.71 4.48
CA ALA A 119 22.29 -1.71 5.49
C ALA A 119 20.81 -1.33 5.47
N PHE A 120 20.24 -1.19 4.26
CA PHE A 120 18.81 -0.97 4.08
C PHE A 120 17.99 -2.13 4.67
N TRP A 121 18.35 -3.38 4.30
CA TRP A 121 17.65 -4.55 4.83
C TRP A 121 17.75 -4.65 6.36
N SER A 122 18.94 -4.39 6.92
CA SER A 122 19.13 -4.40 8.38
C SER A 122 18.22 -3.40 9.10
N SER A 123 18.03 -2.22 8.50
CA SER A 123 17.12 -1.20 9.01
C SER A 123 15.66 -1.67 8.98
N VAL A 124 15.22 -2.25 7.87
CA VAL A 124 13.87 -2.82 7.72
C VAL A 124 13.65 -3.95 8.73
N ALA A 125 14.56 -4.88 8.83
CA ALA A 125 14.48 -6.00 9.78
C ALA A 125 14.34 -5.52 11.23
N LYS A 126 15.11 -4.51 11.61
CA LYS A 126 15.03 -3.89 12.94
C LYS A 126 13.66 -3.26 13.20
N GLN A 127 13.13 -2.49 12.24
CA GLN A 127 11.81 -1.84 12.38
C GLN A 127 10.68 -2.86 12.48
N GLN A 128 10.80 -3.97 11.78
CA GLN A 128 9.79 -5.03 11.77
C GLN A 128 9.96 -6.05 12.90
N GLY A 129 10.97 -5.88 13.78
CA GLY A 129 11.24 -6.82 14.87
C GLY A 129 11.68 -8.20 14.39
N LEU A 130 12.21 -8.30 13.17
CA LEU A 130 12.73 -9.54 12.61
C LEU A 130 14.09 -9.87 13.26
N LYS A 131 14.24 -11.08 13.71
CA LYS A 131 15.55 -11.57 14.17
C LYS A 131 16.47 -11.72 12.95
N LYS A 132 17.75 -11.36 13.13
CA LYS A 132 18.81 -11.61 12.15
C LYS A 132 18.98 -13.10 11.90
#